data_7fbc5534a1f95643a38f76c0a7db4fe6
#
_entry.id   7fbc5534a1f95643a38f76c0a7db4fe6
#
_cell.length_a   1.000
_cell.length_b   1.000
_cell.length_c   1.000
_cell.angle_alpha   90.00
_cell.angle_beta   90.00
_cell.angle_gamma   90.00
#
_symmetry.space_group_name_H-M   'P 1'
#
loop_
_entity.id
_entity.type
_entity.pdbx_description
1 polymer ?
#
loop_
_entity_poly.entity_id
_entity_poly.type
_entity_poly.pdbx_seq_one_letter_code
_entity_poly.pdbx_strand_id
1 'polypeptide(L)'
;MSDSTKDPRDENDVLPDSPTSTSADDFDAEAAPDAHSDFDPKGVEDDKVNVHPLTGMYQNWFLDYASYVILERAVPHLYDGLKPVQRRILHTMKRMDDGRYNKVANIAGETMKFHPHGDASIVDALTQMGRQNLLIDCQGSWGNILTGDEAAAPRYIEGRLTKFALDVLFNPKTTEWKLSYDGRNKEPVALPVKFPLLLAQGAEGIAVGLSAKILPHNFGELCDAAIACLRGDEFNL
;
A
#
# COMPACT_ATOMS: atom_id res chain seq x y z
N MET A 1 8.45 -48.55 54.69
CA MET A 1 8.41 -47.16 55.07
C MET A 1 8.26 -46.37 53.80
N SER A 2 7.04 -46.05 53.56
CA SER A 2 6.49 -45.36 52.41
C SER A 2 6.49 -43.85 52.69
N ASP A 3 6.92 -43.09 51.76
CA ASP A 3 6.56 -41.69 51.79
C ASP A 3 6.09 -41.28 50.41
N SER A 4 4.84 -40.89 50.38
CA SER A 4 4.04 -40.49 49.23
C SER A 4 4.06 -38.97 49.15
N THR A 5 4.74 -38.40 48.21
CA THR A 5 4.59 -36.97 47.88
C THR A 5 3.62 -36.80 46.76
N LYS A 6 2.48 -36.18 47.07
CA LYS A 6 1.45 -35.70 46.17
C LYS A 6 2.04 -34.62 45.24
N ASP A 7 1.76 -34.77 43.94
CA ASP A 7 1.93 -33.75 42.92
C ASP A 7 0.71 -32.80 42.93
N PRO A 8 0.86 -31.50 43.09
CA PRO A 8 -0.25 -30.53 43.02
C PRO A 8 -0.32 -29.90 41.60
N ARG A 9 -0.88 -30.61 40.65
CA ARG A 9 -1.22 -30.06 39.33
C ARG A 9 -2.57 -30.57 38.86
N ASP A 10 -3.60 -29.99 39.44
CA ASP A 10 -4.94 -30.00 38.90
C ASP A 10 -5.66 -28.74 39.36
N GLU A 11 -5.62 -27.70 38.55
CA GLU A 11 -6.63 -26.65 38.54
C GLU A 11 -6.61 -25.94 37.15
N ASN A 12 -7.60 -26.29 36.35
CA ASN A 12 -8.35 -25.46 35.41
C ASN A 12 -7.59 -24.38 34.62
N ASP A 13 -6.93 -24.74 33.54
CA ASP A 13 -6.76 -23.84 32.41
C ASP A 13 -7.85 -24.07 31.37
N VAL A 14 -8.93 -23.34 31.53
CA VAL A 14 -9.94 -23.11 30.49
C VAL A 14 -9.28 -22.20 29.45
N LEU A 15 -8.91 -22.76 28.31
CA LEU A 15 -8.48 -22.01 27.13
C LEU A 15 -9.64 -21.09 26.72
N PRO A 16 -9.40 -19.79 26.53
CA PRO A 16 -10.41 -18.91 25.96
C PRO A 16 -10.66 -19.30 24.50
N ASP A 17 -11.94 -19.35 24.16
CA ASP A 17 -12.47 -19.61 22.84
C ASP A 17 -11.77 -18.78 21.77
N SER A 18 -11.49 -19.45 20.65
CA SER A 18 -11.01 -18.83 19.42
C SER A 18 -11.95 -17.69 19.00
N PRO A 19 -11.42 -16.52 18.61
CA PRO A 19 -12.28 -15.47 18.08
C PRO A 19 -12.90 -15.95 16.77
N THR A 20 -14.22 -15.95 16.76
CA THR A 20 -15.08 -16.11 15.59
C THR A 20 -14.59 -15.25 14.44
N SER A 21 -14.55 -15.86 13.26
CA SER A 21 -14.33 -15.20 11.98
C SER A 21 -15.16 -13.91 11.87
N THR A 22 -14.52 -12.76 11.98
CA THR A 22 -15.10 -11.48 11.61
C THR A 22 -15.25 -11.46 10.10
N SER A 23 -16.49 -11.31 9.65
CA SER A 23 -16.86 -11.10 8.26
C SER A 23 -16.20 -9.84 7.70
N ALA A 24 -15.95 -9.86 6.40
CA ALA A 24 -15.25 -8.84 5.61
C ALA A 24 -15.98 -7.48 5.47
N ASP A 25 -16.84 -7.13 6.42
CA ASP A 25 -17.71 -5.95 6.34
C ASP A 25 -17.35 -4.81 7.31
N ASP A 26 -16.29 -4.95 8.10
CA ASP A 26 -15.77 -3.84 8.90
C ASP A 26 -14.86 -2.96 8.04
N PHE A 27 -15.47 -2.23 7.11
CA PHE A 27 -14.86 -1.03 6.55
C PHE A 27 -14.87 0.05 7.63
N ASP A 28 -13.77 0.17 8.34
CA ASP A 28 -13.50 1.36 9.14
C ASP A 28 -13.64 2.60 8.26
N ALA A 29 -14.76 3.29 8.43
CA ALA A 29 -14.98 4.63 7.92
C ALA A 29 -14.10 5.61 8.73
N GLU A 30 -12.78 5.43 8.69
CA GLU A 30 -11.86 6.43 9.25
C GLU A 30 -11.83 7.64 8.33
N ALA A 31 -12.15 8.73 8.98
CA ALA A 31 -12.28 10.10 8.55
C ALA A 31 -11.53 10.45 7.26
N ALA A 32 -12.29 10.85 6.25
CA ALA A 32 -11.78 11.65 5.15
C ALA A 32 -11.02 12.85 5.73
N PRO A 33 -9.87 13.25 5.14
CA PRO A 33 -9.17 14.45 5.56
C PRO A 33 -10.16 15.62 5.50
N ASP A 34 -10.17 16.44 6.56
CA ASP A 34 -10.97 17.65 6.64
C ASP A 34 -10.79 18.50 5.37
N ALA A 35 -11.63 18.23 4.38
CA ALA A 35 -11.88 19.19 3.33
C ALA A 35 -12.64 20.32 4.03
N HIS A 36 -11.93 21.32 4.51
CA HIS A 36 -12.52 22.60 4.87
C HIS A 36 -13.16 23.17 3.62
N SER A 37 -14.38 22.69 3.31
CA SER A 37 -15.29 23.45 2.48
C SER A 37 -15.75 24.63 3.33
N ASP A 38 -15.62 25.83 2.80
CA ASP A 38 -16.23 27.04 3.33
C ASP A 38 -17.77 26.90 3.35
N PHE A 39 -18.26 25.99 4.17
CA PHE A 39 -19.68 25.87 4.46
C PHE A 39 -20.00 26.82 5.61
N ASP A 40 -20.54 28.00 5.27
CA ASP A 40 -21.10 28.93 6.25
C ASP A 40 -22.53 28.48 6.63
N PRO A 41 -22.75 27.92 7.84
CA PRO A 41 -24.07 27.48 8.29
C PRO A 41 -25.00 28.64 8.66
N LYS A 42 -24.56 29.89 8.56
CA LYS A 42 -25.30 31.08 9.02
C LYS A 42 -26.27 31.68 7.99
N GLY A 43 -26.35 31.12 6.79
CA GLY A 43 -27.22 31.63 5.71
C GLY A 43 -28.54 30.89 5.53
N VAL A 44 -28.96 30.02 6.45
CA VAL A 44 -30.19 29.24 6.31
C VAL A 44 -31.31 29.94 7.04
N GLU A 45 -32.15 30.70 6.29
CA GLU A 45 -33.45 31.15 6.78
C GLU A 45 -34.40 29.96 6.94
N ASP A 46 -35.07 29.94 8.10
CA ASP A 46 -36.02 28.93 8.54
C ASP A 46 -37.18 28.73 7.50
N ASP A 47 -37.68 27.49 7.45
CA ASP A 47 -38.94 27.03 6.84
C ASP A 47 -38.95 26.51 5.40
N LYS A 48 -37.92 25.89 4.88
CA LYS A 48 -38.11 24.95 3.76
C LYS A 48 -37.27 23.71 3.95
N VAL A 49 -37.91 22.53 3.89
CA VAL A 49 -37.28 21.21 3.86
C VAL A 49 -35.99 21.28 3.04
N ASN A 50 -34.89 21.15 3.67
CA ASN A 50 -33.57 21.36 3.13
C ASN A 50 -33.21 20.29 2.08
N VAL A 51 -33.52 20.55 0.82
CA VAL A 51 -33.14 19.71 -0.32
C VAL A 51 -31.68 19.95 -0.72
N HIS A 52 -31.09 21.07 -0.31
CA HIS A 52 -29.72 21.48 -0.65
C HIS A 52 -28.58 20.59 -0.08
N PRO A 53 -28.61 20.06 1.14
CA PRO A 53 -27.50 19.28 1.67
C PRO A 53 -27.21 18.02 0.84
N LEU A 54 -28.27 17.31 0.39
CA LEU A 54 -28.10 16.06 -0.35
C LEU A 54 -27.49 16.30 -1.74
N THR A 55 -27.92 17.35 -2.43
CA THR A 55 -27.39 17.73 -3.75
C THR A 55 -25.93 18.17 -3.64
N GLY A 56 -25.56 18.96 -2.63
CA GLY A 56 -24.18 19.37 -2.39
C GLY A 56 -23.28 18.18 -2.03
N MET A 57 -23.76 17.24 -1.21
CA MET A 57 -23.05 16.01 -0.90
C MET A 57 -22.76 15.16 -2.13
N TYR A 58 -23.76 14.95 -3.01
CA TYR A 58 -23.56 14.19 -4.24
C TYR A 58 -22.68 14.93 -5.24
N GLN A 59 -22.87 16.23 -5.38
CA GLN A 59 -22.18 17.00 -6.42
C GLN A 59 -20.71 17.30 -6.07
N ASN A 60 -20.39 17.57 -4.84
CA ASN A 60 -19.04 17.95 -4.41
C ASN A 60 -18.34 16.83 -3.66
N TRP A 61 -18.86 16.37 -2.53
CA TRP A 61 -18.14 15.43 -1.66
C TRP A 61 -17.96 14.06 -2.31
N PHE A 62 -18.97 13.57 -3.04
CA PHE A 62 -18.85 12.31 -3.75
C PHE A 62 -17.81 12.39 -4.87
N LEU A 63 -17.79 13.49 -5.64
CA LEU A 63 -16.79 13.68 -6.68
C LEU A 63 -15.38 13.83 -6.10
N ASP A 64 -15.23 14.57 -5.00
CA ASP A 64 -13.94 14.73 -4.33
C ASP A 64 -13.43 13.39 -3.81
N TYR A 65 -14.30 12.63 -3.13
CA TYR A 65 -13.96 11.30 -2.67
C TYR A 65 -13.65 10.33 -3.81
N ALA A 66 -14.44 10.31 -4.86
CA ALA A 66 -14.21 9.47 -6.04
C ALA A 66 -12.87 9.81 -6.71
N SER A 67 -12.57 11.09 -6.89
CA SER A 67 -11.30 11.57 -7.43
C SER A 67 -10.13 11.14 -6.56
N TYR A 68 -10.25 11.28 -5.24
CA TYR A 68 -9.24 10.85 -4.30
C TYR A 68 -8.98 9.34 -4.39
N VAL A 69 -10.03 8.51 -4.40
CA VAL A 69 -9.89 7.04 -4.51
C VAL A 69 -9.24 6.65 -5.83
N ILE A 70 -9.56 7.32 -6.93
CA ILE A 70 -8.96 7.06 -8.24
C ILE A 70 -7.46 7.42 -8.23
N LEU A 71 -7.14 8.66 -7.87
CA LEU A 71 -5.80 9.23 -8.06
C LEU A 71 -4.81 8.85 -6.96
N GLU A 72 -5.29 8.76 -5.71
CA GLU A 72 -4.40 8.60 -4.56
C GLU A 72 -4.45 7.20 -3.91
N ARG A 73 -5.25 6.25 -4.46
CA ARG A 73 -5.38 4.91 -3.85
C ARG A 73 -5.36 3.76 -4.85
N ALA A 74 -6.27 3.74 -5.81
CA ALA A 74 -6.60 2.52 -6.54
C ALA A 74 -5.82 2.34 -7.85
N VAL A 75 -5.58 3.42 -8.59
CA VAL A 75 -4.99 3.35 -9.94
C VAL A 75 -3.48 3.53 -9.85
N PRO A 76 -2.70 2.61 -10.43
CA PRO A 76 -1.26 2.77 -10.51
C PRO A 76 -0.88 3.89 -11.48
N HIS A 77 0.21 4.57 -11.21
CA HIS A 77 0.73 5.59 -12.11
C HIS A 77 1.38 4.95 -13.34
N LEU A 78 1.15 5.52 -14.53
CA LEU A 78 1.61 4.93 -15.80
C LEU A 78 3.14 4.78 -15.87
N TYR A 79 3.90 5.76 -15.37
CA TYR A 79 5.35 5.77 -15.50
C TYR A 79 6.08 4.79 -14.58
N ASP A 80 5.58 4.54 -13.39
CA ASP A 80 6.24 3.65 -12.43
C ASP A 80 5.44 2.39 -12.09
N GLY A 81 4.20 2.30 -12.53
CA GLY A 81 3.35 1.14 -12.28
C GLY A 81 2.94 0.97 -10.81
N LEU A 82 3.16 1.99 -9.98
CA LEU A 82 2.97 1.91 -8.54
C LEU A 82 1.73 2.69 -8.09
N LYS A 83 1.03 2.12 -7.13
CA LYS A 83 0.04 2.86 -6.35
C LYS A 83 0.75 3.83 -5.39
N PRO A 84 0.11 4.92 -4.94
CA PRO A 84 0.74 5.88 -4.04
C PRO A 84 1.34 5.26 -2.78
N VAL A 85 0.65 4.33 -2.13
CA VAL A 85 1.18 3.63 -0.95
C VAL A 85 2.46 2.85 -1.25
N GLN A 86 2.51 2.14 -2.38
CA GLN A 86 3.68 1.36 -2.80
C GLN A 86 4.87 2.26 -3.08
N ARG A 87 4.65 3.39 -3.75
CA ARG A 87 5.69 4.40 -4.03
C ARG A 87 6.25 4.99 -2.74
N ARG A 88 5.38 5.31 -1.78
CA ARG A 88 5.76 5.84 -0.45
C ARG A 88 6.57 4.82 0.34
N ILE A 89 6.21 3.55 0.31
CA ILE A 89 6.97 2.45 0.93
C ILE A 89 8.38 2.38 0.33
N LEU A 90 8.50 2.31 -0.99
CA LEU A 90 9.80 2.22 -1.66
C LEU A 90 10.66 3.46 -1.42
N HIS A 91 10.04 4.64 -1.42
CA HIS A 91 10.72 5.88 -1.06
C HIS A 91 11.26 5.85 0.38
N THR A 92 10.46 5.38 1.32
CA THR A 92 10.86 5.21 2.73
C THR A 92 11.99 4.21 2.86
N MET A 93 11.87 3.05 2.23
CA MET A 93 12.93 2.03 2.24
C MET A 93 14.24 2.57 1.66
N LYS A 94 14.18 3.41 0.61
CA LYS A 94 15.37 4.05 0.04
C LYS A 94 16.00 5.06 1.01
N ARG A 95 15.22 5.78 1.77
CA ARG A 95 15.71 6.70 2.80
C ARG A 95 16.38 5.99 3.98
N MET A 96 15.90 4.80 4.30
CA MET A 96 16.41 3.95 5.39
C MET A 96 17.55 3.02 4.93
N ASP A 97 17.86 3.00 3.64
CA ASP A 97 18.77 2.02 3.03
C ASP A 97 20.21 2.21 3.51
N ASP A 98 20.66 1.30 4.34
CA ASP A 98 22.04 1.13 4.80
C ASP A 98 22.63 -0.25 4.39
N GLY A 99 21.94 -0.97 3.51
CA GLY A 99 22.28 -2.30 3.03
C GLY A 99 21.84 -3.44 3.96
N ARG A 100 21.30 -3.13 5.14
CA ARG A 100 20.79 -4.12 6.10
C ARG A 100 19.30 -4.33 5.97
N TYR A 101 18.83 -5.45 6.52
CA TYR A 101 17.40 -5.70 6.65
C TYR A 101 16.79 -4.81 7.74
N ASN A 102 15.61 -4.28 7.47
CA ASN A 102 14.81 -3.49 8.39
C ASN A 102 13.52 -4.23 8.72
N LYS A 103 13.07 -4.16 9.98
CA LYS A 103 11.78 -4.70 10.41
C LYS A 103 10.64 -4.06 9.60
N VAL A 104 9.69 -4.86 9.16
CA VAL A 104 8.49 -4.37 8.47
C VAL A 104 7.76 -3.33 9.31
N ALA A 105 7.67 -3.54 10.63
CA ALA A 105 7.08 -2.55 11.54
C ALA A 105 7.79 -1.19 11.51
N ASN A 106 9.13 -1.17 11.39
CA ASN A 106 9.88 0.08 11.31
C ASN A 106 9.66 0.78 9.96
N ILE A 107 9.64 -0.01 8.87
CA ILE A 107 9.36 0.52 7.53
C ILE A 107 7.95 1.13 7.49
N ALA A 108 6.96 0.44 8.05
CA ALA A 108 5.59 0.94 8.13
C ALA A 108 5.51 2.25 8.92
N GLY A 109 6.11 2.29 10.12
CA GLY A 109 6.14 3.49 10.95
C GLY A 109 6.80 4.69 10.27
N GLU A 110 7.92 4.49 9.55
CA GLU A 110 8.55 5.57 8.78
C GLU A 110 7.71 5.99 7.56
N THR A 111 6.95 5.06 6.96
CA THR A 111 6.09 5.35 5.81
C THR A 111 4.89 6.22 6.20
N MET A 112 4.40 6.14 7.44
CA MET A 112 3.31 6.98 7.95
C MET A 112 3.62 8.48 7.89
N LYS A 113 4.90 8.89 7.80
CA LYS A 113 5.28 10.29 7.55
C LYS A 113 4.84 10.81 6.18
N PHE A 114 4.51 9.91 5.25
CA PHE A 114 4.09 10.21 3.89
C PHE A 114 2.67 9.75 3.60
N HIS A 115 2.19 8.74 4.32
CA HIS A 115 0.90 8.11 4.05
C HIS A 115 -0.06 8.34 5.21
N PRO A 116 -1.11 9.19 5.03
CA PRO A 116 -2.02 9.58 6.11
C PRO A 116 -3.11 8.55 6.37
N HIS A 117 -2.74 7.27 6.46
CA HIS A 117 -3.65 6.16 6.73
C HIS A 117 -3.04 5.21 7.76
N GLY A 118 -3.86 4.28 8.29
CA GLY A 118 -3.43 3.31 9.28
C GLY A 118 -2.27 2.43 8.81
N ASP A 119 -1.46 1.98 9.75
CA ASP A 119 -0.28 1.14 9.54
C ASP A 119 -0.60 -0.21 8.89
N ALA A 120 -1.79 -0.78 9.17
CA ALA A 120 -2.25 -2.04 8.58
C ALA A 120 -2.21 -2.00 7.04
N SER A 121 -2.73 -0.94 6.43
CA SER A 121 -2.73 -0.78 4.96
C SER A 121 -1.32 -0.72 4.37
N ILE A 122 -0.37 -0.13 5.11
CA ILE A 122 1.04 -0.06 4.70
C ILE A 122 1.68 -1.44 4.81
N VAL A 123 1.44 -2.15 5.91
CA VAL A 123 1.95 -3.52 6.14
C VAL A 123 1.45 -4.48 5.08
N ASP A 124 0.16 -4.43 4.74
CA ASP A 124 -0.44 -5.28 3.72
C ASP A 124 0.17 -5.00 2.34
N ALA A 125 0.28 -3.73 1.95
CA ALA A 125 0.90 -3.36 0.69
C ALA A 125 2.38 -3.80 0.64
N LEU A 126 3.15 -3.59 1.71
CA LEU A 126 4.54 -4.01 1.81
C LEU A 126 4.67 -5.53 1.72
N THR A 127 3.79 -6.27 2.40
CA THR A 127 3.78 -7.74 2.38
C THR A 127 3.46 -8.28 0.98
N GLN A 128 2.47 -7.70 0.30
CA GLN A 128 2.14 -8.07 -1.07
C GLN A 128 3.31 -7.81 -2.04
N MET A 129 3.98 -6.66 -1.91
CA MET A 129 5.17 -6.35 -2.72
C MET A 129 6.33 -7.31 -2.43
N GLY A 130 6.54 -7.67 -1.16
CA GLY A 130 7.58 -8.61 -0.76
C GLY A 130 7.37 -10.01 -1.34
N ARG A 131 6.12 -10.50 -1.36
CA ARG A 131 5.76 -11.81 -1.93
C ARG A 131 6.08 -11.93 -3.43
N GLN A 132 6.16 -10.83 -4.16
CA GLN A 132 6.55 -10.82 -5.57
C GLN A 132 8.06 -11.05 -5.80
N ASN A 133 8.90 -10.93 -4.76
CA ASN A 133 10.35 -11.13 -4.80
C ASN A 133 11.10 -10.36 -5.90
N LEU A 134 10.55 -9.23 -6.35
CA LEU A 134 11.16 -8.42 -7.41
C LEU A 134 11.89 -7.19 -6.84
N LEU A 135 11.18 -6.39 -6.05
CA LEU A 135 11.68 -5.11 -5.55
C LEU A 135 12.22 -5.19 -4.13
N ILE A 136 11.74 -6.16 -3.36
CA ILE A 136 12.04 -6.30 -1.93
C ILE A 136 12.67 -7.69 -1.71
N ASP A 137 13.84 -7.68 -1.09
CA ASP A 137 14.52 -8.86 -0.57
C ASP A 137 14.01 -9.14 0.83
N CYS A 138 13.42 -10.31 1.03
CA CYS A 138 12.60 -10.67 2.18
C CYS A 138 13.35 -11.63 3.11
N GLN A 139 13.28 -11.39 4.44
CA GLN A 139 13.76 -12.28 5.47
C GLN A 139 12.65 -12.60 6.46
N GLY A 140 12.50 -13.89 6.80
CA GLY A 140 11.39 -14.39 7.62
C GLY A 140 10.23 -14.93 6.78
N SER A 141 9.11 -15.23 7.43
CA SER A 141 7.91 -15.78 6.78
C SER A 141 7.00 -14.65 6.28
N TRP A 142 7.03 -14.38 4.99
CA TRP A 142 6.17 -13.38 4.33
C TRP A 142 4.86 -13.96 3.81
N GLY A 143 4.56 -15.21 4.17
CA GLY A 143 3.42 -15.94 3.64
C GLY A 143 3.69 -16.53 2.24
N ASN A 144 2.73 -17.26 1.71
CA ASN A 144 2.86 -17.90 0.41
C ASN A 144 1.53 -17.76 -0.37
N ILE A 145 1.60 -17.17 -1.56
CA ILE A 145 0.42 -16.96 -2.40
C ILE A 145 -0.18 -18.29 -2.87
N LEU A 146 0.65 -19.33 -3.09
CA LEU A 146 0.19 -20.61 -3.60
C LEU A 146 -0.49 -21.48 -2.54
N THR A 147 -0.03 -21.41 -1.28
CA THR A 147 -0.61 -22.19 -0.17
C THR A 147 -1.67 -21.41 0.61
N GLY A 148 -1.74 -20.09 0.42
CA GLY A 148 -2.63 -19.23 1.19
C GLY A 148 -2.10 -18.89 2.58
N ASP A 149 -0.84 -19.25 2.90
CA ASP A 149 -0.25 -18.94 4.20
C ASP A 149 -0.15 -17.43 4.40
N GLU A 150 -0.49 -16.97 5.58
CA GLU A 150 -0.35 -15.57 5.97
C GLU A 150 1.09 -15.20 6.32
N ALA A 151 1.40 -13.92 6.25
CA ALA A 151 2.68 -13.41 6.70
C ALA A 151 2.76 -13.41 8.24
N ALA A 152 3.96 -13.64 8.77
CA ALA A 152 4.21 -13.45 10.19
C ALA A 152 4.04 -11.97 10.58
N ALA A 153 3.82 -11.71 11.87
CA ALA A 153 3.64 -10.35 12.35
C ALA A 153 4.79 -9.41 11.95
N PRO A 154 4.51 -8.12 11.65
CA PRO A 154 5.47 -7.15 11.11
C PRO A 154 6.73 -6.94 11.96
N ARG A 155 6.66 -7.27 13.25
CA ARG A 155 7.80 -7.21 14.18
C ARG A 155 8.82 -8.34 13.99
N TYR A 156 8.47 -9.41 13.28
CA TYR A 156 9.32 -10.58 13.07
C TYR A 156 9.95 -10.65 11.68
N ILE A 157 9.27 -10.14 10.68
CA ILE A 157 9.73 -10.17 9.30
C ILE A 157 10.52 -8.90 8.95
N GLU A 158 11.48 -9.07 8.05
CA GLU A 158 12.39 -8.00 7.66
C GLU A 158 12.50 -7.92 6.14
N GLY A 159 12.72 -6.70 5.64
CA GLY A 159 12.89 -6.44 4.22
C GLY A 159 13.96 -5.39 3.96
N ARG A 160 14.54 -5.47 2.77
CA ARG A 160 15.39 -4.43 2.19
C ARG A 160 15.15 -4.34 0.69
N LEU A 161 15.60 -3.25 0.08
CA LEU A 161 15.53 -3.11 -1.38
C LEU A 161 16.49 -4.10 -2.06
N THR A 162 16.01 -4.73 -3.14
CA THR A 162 16.86 -5.55 -4.00
C THR A 162 17.84 -4.66 -4.77
N LYS A 163 18.94 -5.24 -5.25
CA LYS A 163 19.86 -4.53 -6.14
C LYS A 163 19.15 -4.03 -7.40
N PHE A 164 18.24 -4.84 -7.96
CA PHE A 164 17.40 -4.46 -9.09
C PHE A 164 16.59 -3.21 -8.79
N ALA A 165 15.90 -3.16 -7.64
CA ALA A 165 15.12 -2.00 -7.23
C ALA A 165 16.00 -0.73 -7.10
N LEU A 166 17.18 -0.85 -6.52
CA LEU A 166 18.10 0.27 -6.36
C LEU A 166 18.60 0.82 -7.69
N ASP A 167 18.88 -0.05 -8.66
CA ASP A 167 19.42 0.33 -9.97
C ASP A 167 18.32 0.88 -10.92
N VAL A 168 17.08 0.40 -10.78
CA VAL A 168 16.00 0.64 -11.74
C VAL A 168 15.04 1.75 -11.30
N LEU A 169 14.71 1.84 -9.99
CA LEU A 169 13.65 2.73 -9.51
C LEU A 169 14.11 4.17 -9.24
N PHE A 170 15.36 4.37 -8.86
CA PHE A 170 15.77 5.64 -8.27
C PHE A 170 16.77 6.40 -9.15
N ASN A 171 16.40 7.63 -9.49
CA ASN A 171 17.29 8.59 -10.13
C ASN A 171 16.97 10.00 -9.61
N PRO A 172 17.73 10.51 -8.64
CA PRO A 172 17.46 11.83 -8.03
C PRO A 172 17.43 13.00 -9.02
N LYS A 173 18.12 12.87 -10.16
CA LYS A 173 18.22 13.94 -11.17
C LYS A 173 16.94 14.10 -12.01
N THR A 174 16.15 13.04 -12.12
CA THR A 174 14.95 13.01 -12.96
C THR A 174 13.67 12.83 -12.14
N THR A 175 13.79 12.73 -10.82
CA THR A 175 12.64 12.60 -9.92
C THR A 175 11.98 13.96 -9.69
N GLU A 176 10.68 14.04 -9.94
CA GLU A 176 9.81 15.14 -9.55
C GLU A 176 9.34 14.99 -8.11
N TRP A 177 9.43 16.05 -7.32
CA TRP A 177 9.14 16.02 -5.90
C TRP A 177 7.94 16.90 -5.56
N LYS A 178 7.04 16.38 -4.71
CA LYS A 178 5.97 17.14 -4.06
C LYS A 178 6.15 17.14 -2.54
N LEU A 179 5.46 18.03 -1.85
CA LEU A 179 5.40 17.99 -0.39
C LEU A 179 4.50 16.84 0.07
N SER A 180 4.86 16.23 1.21
CA SER A 180 4.00 15.27 1.90
C SER A 180 2.71 15.95 2.41
N TYR A 181 1.71 15.17 2.79
CA TYR A 181 0.42 15.68 3.27
C TYR A 181 0.54 16.67 4.45
N ASP A 182 1.58 16.51 5.28
CA ASP A 182 1.87 17.39 6.43
C ASP A 182 2.80 18.57 6.08
N GLY A 183 3.26 18.67 4.84
CA GLY A 183 4.18 19.70 4.36
C GLY A 183 5.61 19.61 4.89
N ARG A 184 5.93 18.64 5.74
CA ARG A 184 7.23 18.53 6.44
C ARG A 184 8.29 17.81 5.64
N ASN A 185 7.87 16.90 4.76
CA ASN A 185 8.76 16.04 3.98
C ASN A 185 8.52 16.25 2.48
N LYS A 186 9.41 15.69 1.67
CA LYS A 186 9.24 15.62 0.21
C LYS A 186 9.06 14.17 -0.18
N GLU A 187 8.08 13.90 -1.04
CA GLU A 187 7.84 12.59 -1.64
C GLU A 187 7.88 12.68 -3.17
N PRO A 188 8.25 11.60 -3.87
CA PRO A 188 8.26 11.60 -5.34
C PRO A 188 6.83 11.58 -5.88
N VAL A 189 6.57 12.38 -6.92
CA VAL A 189 5.31 12.34 -7.68
C VAL A 189 5.19 11.00 -8.39
N ALA A 190 6.25 10.60 -9.10
CA ALA A 190 6.43 9.28 -9.69
C ALA A 190 7.92 8.90 -9.60
N LEU A 191 8.24 7.60 -9.60
CA LEU A 191 9.62 7.14 -9.67
C LEU A 191 10.06 7.05 -11.13
N PRO A 192 11.29 7.47 -11.47
CA PRO A 192 11.81 7.41 -12.83
C PRO A 192 12.31 6.01 -13.18
N VAL A 193 11.38 5.08 -13.29
CA VAL A 193 11.66 3.65 -13.51
C VAL A 193 12.25 3.42 -14.90
N LYS A 194 13.34 2.66 -14.98
CA LYS A 194 14.04 2.35 -16.22
C LYS A 194 13.56 1.05 -16.90
N PHE A 195 12.55 0.41 -16.35
CA PHE A 195 12.02 -0.87 -16.80
C PHE A 195 10.48 -0.81 -16.78
N PRO A 196 9.75 -1.49 -17.68
CA PRO A 196 8.29 -1.47 -17.74
C PRO A 196 7.67 -2.24 -16.56
N LEU A 197 7.80 -1.68 -15.35
CA LEU A 197 7.42 -2.31 -14.08
C LEU A 197 5.92 -2.62 -14.02
N LEU A 198 5.09 -1.73 -14.58
CA LEU A 198 3.64 -1.93 -14.63
C LEU A 198 3.27 -3.24 -15.34
N LEU A 199 3.94 -3.55 -16.42
CA LEU A 199 3.70 -4.78 -17.19
C LEU A 199 4.32 -6.01 -16.49
N ALA A 200 5.45 -5.84 -15.80
CA ALA A 200 6.12 -6.94 -15.10
C ALA A 200 5.34 -7.41 -13.88
N GLN A 201 4.84 -6.47 -13.07
CA GLN A 201 4.12 -6.80 -11.85
C GLN A 201 2.62 -7.00 -12.08
N GLY A 202 2.09 -6.42 -13.16
CA GLY A 202 0.66 -6.25 -13.32
C GLY A 202 0.11 -5.25 -12.29
N ALA A 203 -1.16 -4.96 -12.40
CA ALA A 203 -1.85 -4.13 -11.43
C ALA A 203 -3.34 -4.42 -11.42
N GLU A 204 -3.91 -4.46 -10.24
CA GLU A 204 -5.35 -4.56 -10.06
C GLU A 204 -5.77 -3.51 -9.02
N GLY A 205 -6.84 -2.76 -9.33
CA GLY A 205 -7.36 -1.76 -8.43
C GLY A 205 -8.80 -1.45 -8.74
N ILE A 206 -9.64 -1.40 -7.70
CA ILE A 206 -11.05 -1.04 -7.79
C ILE A 206 -11.20 0.36 -7.21
N ALA A 207 -11.74 1.26 -8.02
CA ALA A 207 -12.04 2.63 -7.64
C ALA A 207 -13.55 2.91 -7.73
N VAL A 208 -13.94 4.15 -7.56
CA VAL A 208 -15.34 4.58 -7.74
C VAL A 208 -15.61 4.79 -9.23
N GLY A 209 -16.55 4.02 -9.78
CA GLY A 209 -16.95 4.12 -11.18
C GLY A 209 -16.00 3.53 -12.21
N LEU A 210 -14.80 3.10 -11.82
CA LEU A 210 -13.83 2.44 -12.70
C LEU A 210 -12.96 1.44 -11.95
N SER A 211 -12.35 0.51 -12.70
CA SER A 211 -11.34 -0.41 -12.19
C SER A 211 -10.22 -0.56 -13.20
N ALA A 212 -9.02 -0.82 -12.71
CA ALA A 212 -7.86 -1.16 -13.53
C ALA A 212 -7.49 -2.62 -13.29
N LYS A 213 -7.24 -3.37 -14.39
CA LYS A 213 -6.74 -4.74 -14.32
C LYS A 213 -5.74 -4.96 -15.43
N ILE A 214 -4.46 -5.07 -15.07
CA ILE A 214 -3.35 -5.32 -15.96
C ILE A 214 -2.70 -6.62 -15.51
N LEU A 215 -2.64 -7.61 -16.39
CA LEU A 215 -2.01 -8.89 -16.09
C LEU A 215 -0.49 -8.76 -16.13
N PRO A 216 0.25 -9.51 -15.30
CA PRO A 216 1.69 -9.55 -15.36
C PRO A 216 2.16 -10.28 -16.63
N HIS A 217 3.25 -9.80 -17.22
CA HIS A 217 3.90 -10.37 -18.41
C HIS A 217 5.18 -11.09 -18.02
N ASN A 218 5.66 -11.94 -18.91
CA ASN A 218 6.93 -12.63 -18.72
C ASN A 218 8.09 -11.62 -18.67
N PHE A 219 8.93 -11.71 -17.64
CA PHE A 219 10.02 -10.76 -17.42
C PHE A 219 11.07 -10.79 -18.56
N GLY A 220 11.38 -11.99 -19.08
CA GLY A 220 12.33 -12.14 -20.20
C GLY A 220 11.83 -11.48 -21.48
N GLU A 221 10.56 -11.72 -21.84
CA GLU A 221 9.92 -11.12 -23.01
C GLU A 221 9.83 -9.59 -22.90
N LEU A 222 9.58 -9.07 -21.70
CA LEU A 222 9.61 -7.62 -21.47
C LEU A 222 11.01 -7.02 -21.65
N CYS A 223 12.06 -7.73 -21.26
CA CYS A 223 13.43 -7.28 -21.52
C CYS A 223 13.72 -7.24 -23.03
N ASP A 224 13.32 -8.28 -23.76
CA ASP A 224 13.51 -8.35 -25.21
C ASP A 224 12.72 -7.26 -25.93
N ALA A 225 11.47 -7.04 -25.56
CA ALA A 225 10.64 -5.96 -26.08
C ALA A 225 11.23 -4.57 -25.77
N ALA A 226 11.75 -4.36 -24.55
CA ALA A 226 12.40 -3.11 -24.18
C ALA A 226 13.67 -2.85 -25.00
N ILE A 227 14.45 -3.90 -25.27
CA ILE A 227 15.65 -3.81 -26.13
C ILE A 227 15.23 -3.48 -27.57
N ALA A 228 14.23 -4.16 -28.13
CA ALA A 228 13.71 -3.90 -29.47
C ALA A 228 13.20 -2.45 -29.59
N CYS A 229 12.41 -1.99 -28.62
CA CYS A 229 11.93 -0.61 -28.57
C CYS A 229 13.08 0.42 -28.59
N LEU A 230 14.14 0.18 -27.79
CA LEU A 230 15.30 1.07 -27.73
C LEU A 230 16.11 1.07 -29.05
N ARG A 231 16.07 -0.01 -29.80
CA ARG A 231 16.69 -0.12 -31.13
C ARG A 231 15.83 0.48 -32.24
N GLY A 232 14.55 0.74 -31.98
CA GLY A 232 13.59 1.16 -33.01
C GLY A 232 13.03 0.02 -33.85
N ASP A 233 13.16 -1.21 -33.40
CA ASP A 233 12.61 -2.40 -34.04
C ASP A 233 11.11 -2.54 -33.72
N GLU A 234 10.34 -3.18 -34.60
CA GLU A 234 8.97 -3.59 -34.30
C GLU A 234 9.00 -4.76 -33.33
N PHE A 235 8.12 -4.71 -32.33
CA PHE A 235 7.93 -5.79 -31.35
C PHE A 235 6.45 -6.01 -31.07
N ASN A 236 6.11 -7.23 -30.66
CA ASN A 236 4.78 -7.61 -30.20
C ASN A 236 4.91 -8.24 -28.81
N LEU A 237 4.05 -7.85 -27.90
CA LEU A 237 3.97 -8.38 -26.54
C LEU A 237 2.88 -9.43 -26.44
#